data_e0e0966a6d8b89887001561b5149232b
#
_entry.id   e0e0966a6d8b89887001561b5149232b
#
_cell.length_a   1.000
_cell.length_b   1.000
_cell.length_c   1.000
_cell.angle_alpha   90.00
_cell.angle_beta   90.00
_cell.angle_gamma   90.00
#
_symmetry.space_group_name_H-M   'P 1'
#
loop_
_entity.id
_entity.type
_entity.pdbx_description
1 polymer ?
#
loop_
_entity_poly.entity_id
_entity_poly.type
_entity_poly.pdbx_seq_one_letter_code
_entity_poly.pdbx_strand_id
1 'polypeptide(L)'
;MPAVRRVGRPRRTDLCDRFDAILSIAATGCQWRMLPDDFPPVSRLRGCFCAWRNDGLPEEINGKPVEVARLAGGRKAAPTAGITDSQSVNATESGGVRGYDAGKRIKGRKRHIVTDTTGLPVALRVHSA
;
A
#
# COMPACT_ATOMS: atom_id res chain seq x y z
N MET A 1 -0.89 2.61 -14.78
CA MET A 1 -0.83 1.14 -15.04
C MET A 1 0.48 0.81 -15.73
N PRO A 2 1.27 -0.17 -15.26
CA PRO A 2 2.54 -0.52 -15.88
C PRO A 2 2.35 -0.96 -17.33
N ALA A 3 3.23 -0.49 -18.22
CA ALA A 3 3.19 -0.78 -19.64
C ALA A 3 3.20 -2.28 -19.92
N VAL A 4 2.42 -2.71 -20.92
CA VAL A 4 2.39 -4.10 -21.35
C VAL A 4 3.75 -4.45 -21.95
N ARG A 5 4.46 -5.42 -21.39
CA ARG A 5 5.66 -5.98 -22.01
C ARG A 5 5.27 -6.56 -23.38
N ARG A 6 5.85 -6.03 -24.46
CA ARG A 6 5.57 -6.44 -25.85
C ARG A 6 6.11 -7.85 -26.21
N VAL A 7 6.96 -8.43 -25.35
CA VAL A 7 7.61 -9.74 -25.62
C VAL A 7 7.19 -10.73 -24.56
N GLY A 8 6.63 -11.86 -24.96
CA GLY A 8 6.23 -12.96 -24.09
C GLY A 8 4.79 -13.43 -24.32
N ARG A 9 4.40 -14.50 -23.61
CA ARG A 9 3.06 -15.07 -23.69
C ARG A 9 2.02 -14.05 -23.21
N PRO A 10 0.88 -13.85 -23.92
CA PRO A 10 -0.18 -12.93 -23.51
C PRO A 10 -0.65 -13.21 -22.07
N ARG A 11 -0.97 -12.16 -21.35
CA ARG A 11 -1.52 -12.28 -19.99
C ARG A 11 -2.88 -12.95 -20.06
N ARG A 12 -3.05 -14.07 -19.34
CA ARG A 12 -4.33 -14.80 -19.24
C ARG A 12 -5.26 -14.25 -18.17
N THR A 13 -4.76 -13.42 -17.28
CA THR A 13 -5.50 -12.89 -16.13
C THR A 13 -5.58 -11.38 -16.25
N ASP A 14 -6.76 -10.82 -16.06
CA ASP A 14 -6.98 -9.38 -16.06
C ASP A 14 -6.17 -8.71 -14.95
N LEU A 15 -5.74 -7.48 -15.18
CA LEU A 15 -5.07 -6.66 -14.18
C LEU A 15 -6.05 -6.14 -13.14
N CYS A 16 -7.31 -5.89 -13.53
CA CYS A 16 -8.35 -5.48 -12.61
C CYS A 16 -8.62 -6.56 -11.58
N ASP A 17 -8.82 -7.82 -11.99
CA ASP A 17 -9.02 -8.93 -11.06
C ASP A 17 -7.89 -9.06 -10.04
N ARG A 18 -6.64 -8.80 -10.45
CA ARG A 18 -5.48 -8.85 -9.54
C ARG A 18 -5.49 -7.69 -8.56
N PHE A 19 -5.86 -6.52 -9.04
CA PHE A 19 -5.94 -5.32 -8.21
C PHE A 19 -7.05 -5.47 -7.18
N ASP A 20 -8.23 -5.92 -7.59
CA ASP A 20 -9.38 -6.15 -6.72
C ASP A 20 -9.09 -7.24 -5.66
N ALA A 21 -8.38 -8.30 -6.03
CA ALA A 21 -7.91 -9.30 -5.07
C ALA A 21 -6.98 -8.71 -4.00
N ILE A 22 -6.04 -7.84 -4.39
CA ILE A 22 -5.11 -7.18 -3.47
C ILE A 22 -5.87 -6.19 -2.58
N LEU A 23 -6.81 -5.42 -3.13
CA LEU A 23 -7.66 -4.52 -2.36
C LEU A 23 -8.54 -5.30 -1.37
N SER A 24 -9.09 -6.44 -1.76
CA SER A 24 -9.87 -7.31 -0.87
C SER A 24 -9.04 -7.77 0.33
N ILE A 25 -7.78 -8.19 0.11
CA ILE A 25 -6.87 -8.54 1.22
C ILE A 25 -6.56 -7.32 2.09
N ALA A 26 -6.32 -6.16 1.49
CA ALA A 26 -6.03 -4.95 2.24
C ALA A 26 -7.22 -4.49 3.09
N ALA A 27 -8.44 -4.62 2.58
CA ALA A 27 -9.67 -4.23 3.27
C ALA A 27 -10.08 -5.20 4.38
N THR A 28 -9.93 -6.51 4.12
CA THR A 28 -10.40 -7.56 5.05
C THR A 28 -9.33 -8.01 6.04
N GLY A 29 -8.06 -7.81 5.72
CA GLY A 29 -6.94 -8.35 6.49
C GLY A 29 -6.83 -9.88 6.43
N CYS A 30 -7.55 -10.55 5.52
CA CYS A 30 -7.55 -11.99 5.43
C CYS A 30 -6.17 -12.53 4.99
N GLN A 31 -5.92 -13.79 5.33
CA GLN A 31 -4.73 -14.47 4.84
C GLN A 31 -4.84 -14.73 3.34
N TRP A 32 -3.72 -14.70 2.61
CA TRP A 32 -3.67 -14.98 1.17
C TRP A 32 -4.38 -16.28 0.76
N ARG A 33 -4.34 -17.30 1.62
CA ARG A 33 -4.97 -18.61 1.37
C ARG A 33 -6.48 -18.62 1.56
N MET A 34 -7.03 -17.58 2.18
CA MET A 34 -8.47 -17.43 2.44
C MET A 34 -9.16 -16.57 1.38
N LEU A 35 -8.42 -16.17 0.35
CA LEU A 35 -9.01 -15.44 -0.76
C LEU A 35 -9.97 -16.37 -1.53
N PRO A 36 -11.19 -15.91 -1.88
CA PRO A 36 -12.14 -16.69 -2.67
C PRO A 36 -11.56 -17.22 -3.98
N ASP A 37 -12.03 -18.38 -4.42
CA ASP A 37 -11.56 -19.05 -5.63
C ASP A 37 -11.92 -18.30 -6.93
N ASP A 38 -12.83 -17.34 -6.86
CA ASP A 38 -13.19 -16.43 -7.96
C ASP A 38 -12.01 -15.53 -8.39
N PHE A 39 -11.05 -15.34 -7.48
CA PHE A 39 -9.85 -14.55 -7.78
C PHE A 39 -8.73 -15.42 -8.42
N PRO A 40 -7.78 -14.75 -9.10
CA PRO A 40 -6.63 -15.44 -9.66
C PRO A 40 -5.81 -16.20 -8.59
N PRO A 41 -5.09 -17.29 -8.99
CA PRO A 41 -4.29 -18.07 -8.05
C PRO A 41 -3.35 -17.23 -7.19
N VAL A 42 -3.34 -17.51 -5.89
CA VAL A 42 -2.57 -16.78 -4.86
C VAL A 42 -1.09 -16.58 -5.22
N SER A 43 -0.45 -17.59 -5.81
CA SER A 43 0.94 -17.50 -6.25
C SER A 43 1.18 -16.38 -7.27
N ARG A 44 0.24 -16.18 -8.19
CA ARG A 44 0.30 -15.09 -9.18
C ARG A 44 0.03 -13.74 -8.55
N LEU A 45 -0.93 -13.67 -7.63
CA LEU A 45 -1.27 -12.44 -6.92
C LEU A 45 -0.10 -11.96 -6.06
N ARG A 46 0.55 -12.86 -5.30
CA ARG A 46 1.73 -12.52 -4.50
C ARG A 46 2.89 -12.02 -5.37
N GLY A 47 3.16 -12.68 -6.49
CA GLY A 47 4.18 -12.23 -7.43
C GLY A 47 3.89 -10.84 -7.99
N CYS A 48 2.63 -10.59 -8.36
CA CYS A 48 2.17 -9.29 -8.85
C CYS A 48 2.28 -8.20 -7.77
N PHE A 49 1.83 -8.47 -6.55
CA PHE A 49 1.94 -7.57 -5.41
C PHE A 49 3.40 -7.19 -5.10
N CYS A 50 4.30 -8.19 -5.06
CA CYS A 50 5.72 -7.92 -4.82
C CYS A 50 6.34 -7.05 -5.92
N ALA A 51 6.03 -7.33 -7.19
CA ALA A 51 6.51 -6.53 -8.31
C ALA A 51 5.99 -5.08 -8.20
N TRP A 52 4.69 -4.90 -8.03
CA TRP A 52 4.08 -3.57 -7.92
C TRP A 52 4.62 -2.76 -6.74
N ARG A 53 4.82 -3.42 -5.60
CA ARG A 53 5.42 -2.79 -4.41
C ARG A 53 6.85 -2.31 -4.70
N ASN A 54 7.65 -3.13 -5.38
CA ASN A 54 9.04 -2.79 -5.69
C ASN A 54 9.15 -1.70 -6.78
N ASP A 55 8.16 -1.63 -7.67
CA ASP A 55 8.06 -0.62 -8.74
C ASP A 55 7.48 0.73 -8.23
N GLY A 56 7.08 0.84 -6.96
CA GLY A 56 6.50 2.07 -6.39
C GLY A 56 5.07 2.36 -6.87
N LEU A 57 4.39 1.37 -7.46
CA LEU A 57 3.04 1.55 -8.00
C LEU A 57 1.99 1.94 -6.94
N PRO A 58 2.02 1.41 -5.70
CA PRO A 58 1.06 1.82 -4.67
C PRO A 58 1.10 3.30 -4.36
N GLU A 59 2.29 3.89 -4.32
CA GLU A 59 2.50 5.32 -4.09
C GLU A 59 1.94 6.15 -5.25
N GLU A 60 2.16 5.73 -6.48
CA GLU A 60 1.65 6.39 -7.68
C GLU A 60 0.11 6.32 -7.74
N ILE A 61 -0.47 5.15 -7.43
CA ILE A 61 -1.92 4.96 -7.39
C ILE A 61 -2.57 5.82 -6.30
N ASN A 62 -1.93 5.98 -5.14
CA ASN A 62 -2.45 6.84 -4.08
C ASN A 62 -2.34 8.32 -4.42
N GLY A 63 -1.26 8.75 -5.03
CA GLY A 63 -0.99 10.16 -5.31
C GLY A 63 -2.02 10.82 -6.24
N LYS A 64 -2.37 10.17 -7.33
CA LYS A 64 -3.31 10.74 -8.32
C LYS A 64 -4.74 10.95 -7.79
N PRO A 65 -5.40 9.98 -7.14
CA PRO A 65 -6.71 10.21 -6.51
C PRO A 65 -6.69 11.32 -5.46
N VAL A 66 -5.62 11.44 -4.66
CA VAL A 66 -5.48 12.50 -3.68
C VAL A 66 -5.43 13.87 -4.37
N GLU A 67 -4.64 14.01 -5.43
CA GLU A 67 -4.58 15.23 -6.23
C GLU A 67 -5.96 15.61 -6.80
N VAL A 68 -6.65 14.66 -7.44
CA VAL A 68 -7.99 14.88 -8.01
C VAL A 68 -9.00 15.27 -6.93
N ALA A 69 -9.01 14.57 -5.79
CA ALA A 69 -9.93 14.87 -4.69
C ALA A 69 -9.69 16.28 -4.11
N ARG A 70 -8.43 16.70 -4.01
CA ARG A 70 -8.08 18.06 -3.55
C ARG A 70 -8.54 19.13 -4.53
N LEU A 71 -8.29 18.92 -5.83
CA LEU A 71 -8.72 19.85 -6.87
C LEU A 71 -10.25 19.96 -6.93
N ALA A 72 -10.97 18.85 -6.82
CA ALA A 72 -12.43 18.83 -6.73
C ALA A 72 -12.95 19.58 -5.49
N GLY A 73 -12.20 19.56 -4.39
CA GLY A 73 -12.49 20.34 -3.19
C GLY A 73 -12.03 21.82 -3.25
N GLY A 74 -11.67 22.33 -4.43
CA GLY A 74 -11.20 23.73 -4.61
C GLY A 74 -9.83 24.02 -3.98
N ARG A 75 -9.01 22.99 -3.73
CA ARG A 75 -7.69 23.12 -3.11
C ARG A 75 -6.57 22.99 -4.13
N LYS A 76 -5.34 23.38 -3.75
CA LYS A 76 -4.16 23.12 -4.58
C LYS A 76 -3.88 21.63 -4.65
N ALA A 77 -3.39 21.13 -5.78
CA ALA A 77 -3.01 19.75 -5.99
C ALA A 77 -2.04 19.24 -4.92
N ALA A 78 -1.00 20.00 -4.63
CA ALA A 78 -0.07 19.70 -3.55
C ALA A 78 -0.54 20.31 -2.20
N PRO A 79 -0.51 19.55 -1.10
CA PRO A 79 -0.80 20.07 0.22
C PRO A 79 0.31 21.02 0.70
N THR A 80 -0.07 22.14 1.33
CA THR A 80 0.87 23.09 1.94
C THR A 80 1.04 22.87 3.45
N ALA A 81 0.17 22.06 4.05
CA ALA A 81 0.22 21.66 5.45
C ALA A 81 -0.15 20.19 5.57
N GLY A 82 0.46 19.51 6.52
CA GLY A 82 0.21 18.10 6.79
C GLY A 82 0.16 17.81 8.29
N ILE A 83 -0.62 16.80 8.64
CA ILE A 83 -0.71 16.26 10.00
C ILE A 83 0.05 14.94 10.00
N THR A 84 1.00 14.79 10.92
CA THR A 84 1.81 13.58 11.03
C THR A 84 1.36 12.78 12.24
N ASP A 85 0.99 11.51 12.05
CA ASP A 85 0.80 10.52 13.10
C ASP A 85 1.94 9.50 13.09
N SER A 86 2.29 9.01 14.29
CA SER A 86 3.35 8.02 14.49
C SER A 86 2.82 6.85 15.32
N GLN A 87 2.78 5.69 14.70
CA GLN A 87 2.32 4.46 15.32
C GLN A 87 3.47 3.44 15.42
N SER A 88 3.62 2.81 16.58
CA SER A 88 4.53 1.67 16.77
C SER A 88 3.72 0.37 16.77
N VAL A 89 4.13 -0.59 15.96
CA VAL A 89 3.46 -1.90 15.84
C VAL A 89 4.45 -3.02 16.07
N ASN A 90 4.00 -4.07 16.76
CA ASN A 90 4.82 -5.26 16.96
C ASN A 90 5.21 -5.87 15.61
N ALA A 91 6.46 -6.28 15.48
CA ALA A 91 6.89 -7.04 14.32
C ALA A 91 6.37 -8.47 14.44
N THR A 92 5.81 -8.98 13.33
CA THR A 92 5.53 -10.41 13.18
C THR A 92 6.83 -11.20 12.99
N GLU A 93 6.75 -12.53 12.97
CA GLU A 93 7.90 -13.42 12.71
C GLU A 93 8.50 -13.25 11.31
N SER A 94 7.76 -12.66 10.36
CA SER A 94 8.28 -12.31 9.04
C SER A 94 9.41 -11.30 9.18
N GLY A 95 10.61 -11.66 8.78
CA GLY A 95 11.86 -10.90 8.93
C GLY A 95 11.80 -9.42 8.54
N GLY A 96 12.91 -8.73 8.67
CA GLY A 96 13.09 -7.33 8.31
C GLY A 96 13.51 -6.47 9.49
N VAL A 97 13.70 -5.17 9.25
CA VAL A 97 14.22 -4.21 10.24
C VAL A 97 13.28 -4.10 11.42
N ARG A 98 13.84 -4.26 12.64
CA ARG A 98 13.13 -4.15 13.92
C ARG A 98 13.89 -3.22 14.84
N GLY A 99 13.17 -2.46 15.66
CA GLY A 99 13.73 -1.65 16.74
C GLY A 99 12.88 -1.78 17.99
N TYR A 100 13.20 -0.95 18.98
CA TYR A 100 12.48 -0.90 20.25
C TYR A 100 12.07 0.53 20.56
N ASP A 101 10.75 0.77 20.60
CA ASP A 101 10.18 2.03 21.06
C ASP A 101 10.08 1.99 22.59
N ALA A 102 11.02 2.63 23.27
CA ALA A 102 11.09 2.66 24.72
C ALA A 102 9.86 3.38 25.35
N GLY A 103 9.32 4.38 24.70
CA GLY A 103 8.15 5.12 25.18
C GLY A 103 6.88 4.28 25.18
N LYS A 104 6.68 3.47 24.15
CA LYS A 104 5.51 2.59 24.01
C LYS A 104 5.79 1.16 24.46
N ARG A 105 7.04 0.82 24.80
CA ARG A 105 7.51 -0.54 25.16
C ARG A 105 7.17 -1.58 24.08
N ILE A 106 7.28 -1.21 22.80
CA ILE A 106 6.96 -2.06 21.67
C ILE A 106 8.23 -2.40 20.91
N LYS A 107 8.48 -3.70 20.69
CA LYS A 107 9.54 -4.19 19.80
C LYS A 107 8.97 -4.42 18.40
N GLY A 108 9.37 -3.56 17.44
CA GLY A 108 8.77 -3.69 16.12
C GLY A 108 9.18 -2.61 15.12
N ARG A 109 8.19 -2.08 14.44
CA ARG A 109 8.35 -1.05 13.42
C ARG A 109 7.53 0.18 13.75
N LYS A 110 8.06 1.34 13.39
CA LYS A 110 7.37 2.62 13.51
C LYS A 110 6.85 3.03 12.14
N ARG A 111 5.57 3.39 12.09
CA ARG A 111 4.91 3.91 10.90
C ARG A 111 4.62 5.40 11.11
N HIS A 112 5.06 6.22 10.19
CA HIS A 112 4.68 7.63 10.12
C HIS A 112 3.71 7.79 8.96
N ILE A 113 2.52 8.28 9.24
CA ILE A 113 1.49 8.59 8.26
C ILE A 113 1.34 10.09 8.24
N VAL A 114 1.47 10.69 7.07
CA VAL A 114 1.22 12.11 6.85
C VAL A 114 -0.08 12.24 6.09
N THR A 115 -1.03 12.94 6.67
CA THR A 115 -2.29 13.30 6.00
C THR A 115 -2.35 14.79 5.74
N ASP A 116 -3.12 15.21 4.78
CA ASP A 116 -3.46 16.62 4.64
C ASP A 116 -4.52 17.04 5.67
N THR A 117 -4.89 18.29 5.65
CA THR A 117 -5.92 18.84 6.57
C THR A 117 -7.34 18.33 6.32
N THR A 118 -7.55 17.51 5.27
CA THR A 118 -8.81 16.82 4.97
C THR A 118 -8.76 15.34 5.30
N GLY A 119 -7.64 14.86 5.84
CA GLY A 119 -7.45 13.45 6.19
C GLY A 119 -6.98 12.56 5.04
N LEU A 120 -6.70 13.12 3.85
CA LEU A 120 -6.19 12.34 2.73
C LEU A 120 -4.72 11.95 2.96
N PRO A 121 -4.33 10.67 2.81
CA PRO A 121 -2.96 10.23 3.04
C PRO A 121 -2.04 10.75 1.94
N VAL A 122 -1.02 11.51 2.33
CA VAL A 122 -0.04 12.14 1.41
C VAL A 122 1.26 11.33 1.37
N ALA A 123 1.69 10.80 2.52
CA ALA A 123 2.90 10.03 2.62
C ALA A 123 2.81 8.97 3.73
N LEU A 124 3.54 7.88 3.54
CA LEU A 124 3.72 6.82 4.52
C LEU A 124 5.19 6.44 4.58
N ARG A 125 5.76 6.37 5.79
CA ARG A 125 7.11 5.86 6.00
C ARG A 125 7.13 4.83 7.12
N VAL A 126 7.82 3.72 6.86
CA VAL A 126 8.00 2.64 7.85
C VAL A 126 9.49 2.44 8.08
N HIS A 127 9.89 2.40 9.36
CA HIS A 127 11.28 2.13 9.76
C HIS A 127 11.32 1.32 11.08
N SER A 128 12.52 1.05 11.60
CA SER A 128 12.67 0.45 12.94
C SER A 128 12.04 1.34 14.01
N ALA A 129 11.38 0.75 14.97
CA ALA A 129 10.81 1.46 16.12
C ALA A 129 11.90 1.98 17.05
#